data_8e57f20ab40418def9d6e83e506a4a6e
#
_entry.id   8e57f20ab40418def9d6e83e506a4a6e
#
_cell.length_a   1.000
_cell.length_b   1.000
_cell.length_c   1.000
_cell.angle_alpha   90.00
_cell.angle_beta   90.00
_cell.angle_gamma   90.00
#
_symmetry.space_group_name_H-M   'P 1'
#
loop_
_entity.id
_entity.type
_entity.pdbx_description
1 polymer ?
#
loop_
_entity_poly.entity_id
_entity_poly.type
_entity_poly.pdbx_seq_one_letter_code
_entity_poly.pdbx_strand_id
1 'polypeptide(L)'
;IHSNNMAPGTNFDYVQSQLKWKSLCDYFMFNSYVVNQDWLNWNTAWWRGMDPAGDKTKWRYTLWDMDATFGHYVNYTGIPDPTANADPCNVEGLPNPGGQGHTDILEKLINENPEVEQYYVQRYVDLANTYFSCDYMITLLDSMLNEISPEMTRHTAKWGGSVAGWN
;
A
#
# COMPACT_ATOMS: atom_id res chain seq x y z
N ILE A 1 14.52 14.95 3.42
CA ILE A 1 13.64 15.07 2.24
C ILE A 1 12.96 16.43 2.24
N HIS A 2 12.20 16.79 3.26
CA HIS A 2 11.37 18.00 3.28
C HIS A 2 12.11 19.31 2.94
N SER A 3 13.34 19.47 3.42
CA SER A 3 14.10 20.74 3.30
C SER A 3 14.95 20.84 2.03
N ASN A 4 15.11 19.77 1.29
CA ASN A 4 16.01 19.73 0.14
C ASN A 4 15.23 19.44 -1.15
N ASN A 5 15.74 19.95 -2.26
CA ASN A 5 15.23 19.63 -3.59
C ASN A 5 15.54 18.16 -3.93
N MET A 6 14.55 17.43 -4.44
CA MET A 6 14.63 16.00 -4.79
C MET A 6 14.79 15.75 -6.29
N ALA A 7 15.04 16.78 -7.10
CA ALA A 7 15.45 16.60 -8.48
C ALA A 7 16.67 15.67 -8.59
N PRO A 8 16.89 15.01 -9.74
CA PRO A 8 18.06 14.15 -9.94
C PRO A 8 19.36 14.85 -9.54
N GLY A 9 20.13 14.24 -8.65
CA GLY A 9 21.37 14.80 -8.10
C GLY A 9 21.64 14.36 -6.66
N THR A 10 22.62 14.98 -6.01
CA THR A 10 23.21 14.55 -4.74
C THR A 10 22.19 14.29 -3.62
N ASN A 11 21.15 15.12 -3.50
CA ASN A 11 20.13 14.93 -2.45
C ASN A 11 19.29 13.68 -2.73
N PHE A 12 18.87 13.48 -3.96
CA PHE A 12 18.12 12.29 -4.35
C PHE A 12 19.00 11.02 -4.27
N ASP A 13 20.27 11.10 -4.68
CA ASP A 13 21.22 10.00 -4.54
C ASP A 13 21.38 9.57 -3.09
N TYR A 14 21.45 10.55 -2.17
CA TYR A 14 21.46 10.25 -0.74
C TYR A 14 20.15 9.56 -0.30
N VAL A 15 18.99 10.04 -0.72
CA VAL A 15 17.70 9.40 -0.42
C VAL A 15 17.68 7.97 -0.94
N GLN A 16 18.12 7.74 -2.18
CA GLN A 16 18.20 6.39 -2.77
C GLN A 16 19.16 5.47 -2.02
N SER A 17 20.20 6.01 -1.40
CA SER A 17 21.13 5.22 -0.58
C SER A 17 20.50 4.73 0.73
N GLN A 18 19.50 5.43 1.26
CA GLN A 18 18.84 5.14 2.54
C GLN A 18 17.46 4.49 2.40
N LEU A 19 16.69 4.90 1.41
CA LEU A 19 15.32 4.49 1.18
C LEU A 19 15.18 3.78 -0.16
N LYS A 20 14.56 2.62 -0.18
CA LYS A 20 14.08 1.98 -1.40
C LYS A 20 12.76 2.65 -1.81
N TRP A 21 12.84 3.82 -2.41
CA TRP A 21 11.69 4.65 -2.75
C TRP A 21 10.64 3.93 -3.63
N LYS A 22 11.04 2.96 -4.45
CA LYS A 22 10.11 2.11 -5.21
C LYS A 22 9.17 1.31 -4.30
N SER A 23 9.64 0.89 -3.11
CA SER A 23 8.75 0.22 -2.16
C SER A 23 7.75 1.16 -1.50
N LEU A 24 8.07 2.45 -1.39
CA LEU A 24 7.12 3.48 -0.97
C LEU A 24 6.03 3.67 -2.03
N CYS A 25 6.42 3.75 -3.31
CA CYS A 25 5.45 3.81 -4.42
C CYS A 25 4.51 2.61 -4.42
N ASP A 26 5.06 1.40 -4.39
CA ASP A 26 4.26 0.16 -4.37
C ASP A 26 3.32 0.10 -3.14
N TYR A 27 3.78 0.56 -1.97
CA TYR A 27 2.98 0.63 -0.76
C TYR A 27 1.76 1.54 -0.92
N PHE A 28 1.93 2.73 -1.48
CA PHE A 28 0.82 3.66 -1.72
C PHE A 28 -0.13 3.13 -2.79
N MET A 29 0.39 2.64 -3.91
CA MET A 29 -0.43 2.07 -4.98
C MET A 29 -1.32 0.94 -4.49
N PHE A 30 -0.77 0.03 -3.68
CA PHE A 30 -1.51 -1.10 -3.17
C PHE A 30 -2.60 -0.65 -2.20
N ASN A 31 -2.25 0.17 -1.21
CA ASN A 31 -3.23 0.67 -0.23
C ASN A 31 -4.35 1.49 -0.89
N SER A 32 -4.04 2.29 -1.91
CA SER A 32 -5.03 3.02 -2.69
C SER A 32 -5.94 2.07 -3.48
N TYR A 33 -5.37 1.07 -4.13
CA TYR A 33 -6.13 0.10 -4.92
C TYR A 33 -7.14 -0.69 -4.08
N VAL A 34 -6.73 -1.16 -2.91
CA VAL A 34 -7.62 -1.92 -2.01
C VAL A 34 -8.51 -1.02 -1.15
N VAL A 35 -8.42 0.29 -1.33
CA VAL A 35 -9.17 1.30 -0.55
C VAL A 35 -9.00 1.05 0.96
N ASN A 36 -7.74 0.93 1.40
CA ASN A 36 -7.45 0.72 2.82
C ASN A 36 -7.88 1.95 3.62
N GLN A 37 -8.67 1.74 4.68
CA GLN A 37 -9.20 2.80 5.52
C GLN A 37 -8.47 2.93 6.87
N ASP A 38 -7.46 2.11 7.10
CA ASP A 38 -6.71 2.06 8.35
C ASP A 38 -5.19 2.08 8.08
N TRP A 39 -4.72 3.10 7.39
CA TRP A 39 -3.31 3.25 7.03
C TRP A 39 -2.82 4.70 7.18
N LEU A 40 -1.56 4.96 6.78
CA LEU A 40 -0.83 6.23 6.81
C LEU A 40 -0.33 6.66 8.18
N ASN A 41 -1.06 6.47 9.26
CA ASN A 41 -0.62 6.81 10.63
C ASN A 41 -0.76 5.66 11.63
N TRP A 42 -1.49 4.59 11.27
CA TRP A 42 -1.69 3.42 12.12
C TRP A 42 -0.91 2.22 11.60
N ASN A 43 -1.39 1.57 10.59
CA ASN A 43 -0.86 0.32 10.07
C ASN A 43 0.26 0.55 9.03
N THR A 44 1.22 1.40 9.37
CA THR A 44 2.38 1.68 8.54
C THR A 44 3.62 1.02 9.12
N ALA A 45 4.23 0.14 8.36
CA ALA A 45 5.43 -0.56 8.76
C ALA A 45 6.55 -0.41 7.74
N TRP A 46 7.78 -0.28 8.23
CA TRP A 46 8.99 -0.29 7.40
C TRP A 46 10.10 -1.04 8.12
N TRP A 47 11.02 -1.56 7.34
CA TRP A 47 12.12 -2.35 7.85
C TRP A 47 13.39 -2.18 7.02
N ARG A 48 14.52 -2.55 7.58
CA ARG A 48 15.79 -2.71 6.87
C ARG A 48 16.61 -3.84 7.47
N GLY A 49 17.48 -4.45 6.67
CA GLY A 49 18.50 -5.37 7.17
C GLY A 49 19.60 -4.62 7.92
N MET A 50 20.12 -5.23 8.95
CA MET A 50 21.22 -4.67 9.79
C MET A 50 22.59 -5.20 9.38
N ASP A 51 22.67 -6.23 8.55
CA ASP A 51 23.92 -6.77 8.03
C ASP A 51 24.46 -5.83 6.93
N PRO A 52 25.63 -5.20 7.12
CA PRO A 52 26.23 -4.31 6.13
C PRO A 52 26.62 -5.01 4.83
N ALA A 53 26.86 -6.33 4.87
CA ALA A 53 27.16 -7.13 3.69
C ALA A 53 25.91 -7.58 2.94
N GLY A 54 24.72 -7.40 3.52
CA GLY A 54 23.44 -7.76 2.91
C GLY A 54 22.98 -6.72 1.89
N ASP A 55 22.10 -7.15 0.99
CA ASP A 55 21.50 -6.30 -0.04
C ASP A 55 20.31 -5.47 0.47
N LYS A 56 19.88 -5.65 1.73
CA LYS A 56 18.64 -5.09 2.29
C LYS A 56 18.87 -4.04 3.36
N THR A 57 19.92 -3.27 3.22
CA THR A 57 20.31 -2.21 4.17
C THR A 57 19.50 -0.92 4.04
N LYS A 58 18.73 -0.75 2.95
CA LYS A 58 17.85 0.39 2.75
C LYS A 58 16.50 0.18 3.42
N TRP A 59 15.92 1.23 3.95
CA TRP A 59 14.55 1.21 4.45
C TRP A 59 13.55 0.83 3.35
N ARG A 60 12.59 -0.02 3.68
CA ARG A 60 11.50 -0.47 2.81
C ARG A 60 10.19 -0.38 3.55
N TYR A 61 9.16 0.04 2.84
CA TYR A 61 7.79 -0.11 3.30
C TYR A 61 7.31 -1.55 3.10
N THR A 62 6.45 -2.00 3.98
CA THR A 62 5.79 -3.30 3.89
C THR A 62 4.32 -3.18 4.23
N LEU A 63 3.50 -4.01 3.62
CA LEU A 63 2.08 -4.10 3.96
C LEU A 63 1.93 -4.74 5.33
N TRP A 64 1.02 -4.18 6.12
CA TRP A 64 0.74 -4.62 7.48
C TRP A 64 -0.72 -4.36 7.78
N ASP A 65 -1.41 -5.34 8.42
CA ASP A 65 -2.77 -5.23 8.94
C ASP A 65 -3.76 -4.70 7.90
N MET A 66 -4.02 -5.54 6.88
CA MET A 66 -4.79 -5.16 5.70
C MET A 66 -6.28 -5.53 5.81
N ASP A 67 -6.81 -5.68 7.02
CA ASP A 67 -8.20 -6.11 7.24
C ASP A 67 -9.24 -5.00 6.95
N ALA A 68 -8.85 -3.72 7.06
CA ALA A 68 -9.70 -2.57 6.75
C ALA A 68 -9.69 -2.21 5.24
N THR A 69 -9.85 -3.19 4.36
CA THR A 69 -9.79 -3.01 2.90
C THR A 69 -11.09 -3.43 2.21
N PHE A 70 -11.25 -3.03 0.94
CA PHE A 70 -12.42 -3.37 0.11
C PHE A 70 -13.78 -3.03 0.75
N GLY A 71 -13.82 -2.01 1.61
CA GLY A 71 -15.03 -1.57 2.29
C GLY A 71 -15.44 -2.42 3.50
N HIS A 72 -14.60 -3.35 3.97
CA HIS A 72 -14.93 -4.22 5.10
C HIS A 72 -15.21 -3.44 6.39
N TYR A 73 -14.39 -2.40 6.68
CA TYR A 73 -14.62 -1.48 7.80
C TYR A 73 -14.88 -0.06 7.30
N VAL A 74 -16.04 0.17 6.72
CA VAL A 74 -16.40 1.50 6.18
C VAL A 74 -16.29 2.57 7.27
N ASN A 75 -15.45 3.58 7.03
CA ASN A 75 -15.18 4.69 7.96
C ASN A 75 -14.65 4.28 9.34
N TYR A 76 -13.99 3.14 9.45
CA TYR A 76 -13.43 2.66 10.70
C TYR A 76 -12.47 3.67 11.34
N THR A 77 -11.62 4.29 10.53
CA THR A 77 -10.62 5.27 11.01
C THR A 77 -11.13 6.71 11.01
N GLY A 78 -12.38 6.94 10.60
CA GLY A 78 -12.93 8.28 10.45
C GLY A 78 -12.35 9.06 9.27
N ILE A 79 -11.76 8.39 8.28
CA ILE A 79 -11.38 9.01 7.01
C ILE A 79 -12.65 9.48 6.31
N PRO A 80 -12.81 10.80 6.05
CA PRO A 80 -14.10 11.35 5.61
C PRO A 80 -14.54 10.85 4.25
N ASP A 81 -13.57 10.60 3.36
CA ASP A 81 -13.81 10.17 1.98
C ASP A 81 -12.90 8.99 1.62
N PRO A 82 -13.42 7.76 1.66
CA PRO A 82 -12.64 6.59 1.27
C PRO A 82 -12.28 6.58 -0.21
N THR A 83 -12.96 7.36 -1.07
CA THR A 83 -12.63 7.45 -2.49
C THR A 83 -11.31 8.14 -2.73
N ALA A 84 -10.88 9.05 -1.87
CA ALA A 84 -9.55 9.67 -1.92
C ALA A 84 -8.44 8.62 -1.82
N ASN A 85 -8.65 7.56 -1.04
CA ASN A 85 -7.69 6.46 -0.93
C ASN A 85 -7.65 5.60 -2.21
N ALA A 86 -8.70 5.61 -3.00
CA ALA A 86 -8.78 4.83 -4.24
C ALA A 86 -8.15 5.55 -5.45
N ASP A 87 -7.80 6.82 -5.34
CA ASP A 87 -7.17 7.58 -6.40
C ASP A 87 -5.65 7.62 -6.25
N PRO A 88 -4.90 6.72 -6.90
CA PRO A 88 -3.44 6.68 -6.82
C PRO A 88 -2.77 7.85 -7.53
N CYS A 89 -3.51 8.57 -8.39
CA CYS A 89 -2.99 9.71 -9.14
C CYS A 89 -3.11 11.03 -8.35
N ASN A 90 -3.88 11.03 -7.26
CA ASN A 90 -4.08 12.19 -6.40
C ASN A 90 -3.46 11.97 -5.01
N VAL A 91 -2.14 11.85 -4.98
CA VAL A 91 -1.38 11.64 -3.73
C VAL A 91 -1.60 12.80 -2.76
N GLU A 92 -1.71 14.03 -3.27
CA GLU A 92 -1.97 15.24 -2.47
C GLU A 92 -3.33 15.20 -1.78
N GLY A 93 -4.32 14.54 -2.38
CA GLY A 93 -5.65 14.36 -1.82
C GLY A 93 -5.74 13.29 -0.74
N LEU A 94 -4.69 12.49 -0.55
CA LEU A 94 -4.68 11.46 0.48
C LEU A 94 -4.60 12.08 1.86
N PRO A 95 -5.41 11.62 2.81
CA PRO A 95 -5.33 12.12 4.16
C PRO A 95 -3.95 11.83 4.76
N ASN A 96 -3.42 12.78 5.52
CA ASN A 96 -2.18 12.62 6.28
C ASN A 96 -2.48 12.81 7.79
N PRO A 97 -3.34 11.98 8.37
CA PRO A 97 -3.77 12.13 9.75
C PRO A 97 -2.58 11.91 10.69
N GLY A 98 -2.47 12.76 11.70
CA GLY A 98 -1.40 12.69 12.69
C GLY A 98 -0.03 13.19 12.23
N GLY A 99 0.09 13.72 11.01
CA GLY A 99 1.31 14.39 10.53
C GLY A 99 2.52 13.47 10.39
N GLN A 100 2.32 12.20 10.03
CA GLN A 100 3.40 11.22 9.88
C GLN A 100 4.31 11.50 8.68
N GLY A 101 3.86 12.33 7.73
CA GLY A 101 4.67 12.79 6.62
C GLY A 101 4.94 11.77 5.51
N HIS A 102 4.27 10.63 5.51
CA HIS A 102 4.48 9.62 4.47
C HIS A 102 3.97 10.08 3.11
N THR A 103 2.79 10.70 3.09
CA THR A 103 2.22 11.33 1.88
C THR A 103 3.12 12.44 1.37
N ASP A 104 3.56 13.34 2.25
CA ASP A 104 4.45 14.45 1.89
C ASP A 104 5.78 13.97 1.28
N ILE A 105 6.30 12.83 1.75
CA ILE A 105 7.52 12.24 1.19
C ILE A 105 7.28 11.78 -0.25
N LEU A 106 6.20 11.04 -0.48
CA LEU A 106 5.89 10.51 -1.82
C LEU A 106 5.56 11.63 -2.78
N GLU A 107 4.68 12.56 -2.39
CA GLU A 107 4.30 13.74 -3.16
C GLU A 107 5.52 14.54 -3.61
N LYS A 108 6.40 14.86 -2.66
CA LYS A 108 7.63 15.61 -2.97
C LYS A 108 8.54 14.86 -3.94
N LEU A 109 8.68 13.55 -3.80
CA LEU A 109 9.48 12.75 -4.72
C LEU A 109 8.86 12.73 -6.12
N ILE A 110 7.55 12.60 -6.25
CA ILE A 110 6.85 12.62 -7.54
C ILE A 110 6.98 14.01 -8.18
N ASN A 111 6.66 15.07 -7.44
CA ASN A 111 6.60 16.42 -7.99
C ASN A 111 7.98 17.00 -8.36
N GLU A 112 9.05 16.57 -7.71
CA GLU A 112 10.37 17.13 -7.94
C GLU A 112 11.30 16.23 -8.75
N ASN A 113 10.93 14.96 -8.96
CA ASN A 113 11.80 14.00 -9.66
C ASN A 113 11.07 13.27 -10.79
N PRO A 114 11.38 13.62 -12.05
CA PRO A 114 10.73 12.99 -13.21
C PRO A 114 10.93 11.47 -13.31
N GLU A 115 12.03 10.92 -12.77
CA GLU A 115 12.27 9.47 -12.73
C GLU A 115 11.25 8.79 -11.80
N VAL A 116 10.96 9.42 -10.65
CA VAL A 116 9.99 8.90 -9.70
C VAL A 116 8.58 9.01 -10.25
N GLU A 117 8.22 10.15 -10.84
CA GLU A 117 6.93 10.36 -11.49
C GLU A 117 6.68 9.32 -12.59
N GLN A 118 7.64 9.18 -13.52
CA GLN A 118 7.53 8.20 -14.60
C GLN A 118 7.39 6.77 -14.07
N TYR A 119 8.21 6.41 -13.08
CA TYR A 119 8.12 5.09 -12.45
C TYR A 119 6.74 4.88 -11.82
N TYR A 120 6.23 5.87 -11.08
CA TYR A 120 4.94 5.77 -10.39
C TYR A 120 3.81 5.49 -11.38
N VAL A 121 3.70 6.30 -12.42
CA VAL A 121 2.67 6.14 -13.45
C VAL A 121 2.79 4.80 -14.16
N GLN A 122 3.99 4.49 -14.68
CA GLN A 122 4.21 3.24 -15.42
C GLN A 122 3.94 2.01 -14.54
N ARG A 123 4.43 2.03 -13.31
CA ARG A 123 4.25 0.92 -12.37
C ARG A 123 2.78 0.67 -12.05
N TYR A 124 2.00 1.73 -11.87
CA TYR A 124 0.57 1.58 -11.61
C TYR A 124 -0.16 1.00 -12.83
N VAL A 125 0.16 1.47 -14.04
CA VAL A 125 -0.39 0.90 -15.28
C VAL A 125 -0.05 -0.59 -15.40
N ASP A 126 1.21 -0.96 -15.11
CA ASP A 126 1.63 -2.37 -15.14
C ASP A 126 0.85 -3.21 -14.12
N LEU A 127 0.67 -2.70 -12.90
CA LEU A 127 -0.10 -3.37 -11.86
C LEU A 127 -1.58 -3.51 -12.24
N ALA A 128 -2.19 -2.46 -12.78
CA ALA A 128 -3.59 -2.47 -13.21
C ALA A 128 -3.85 -3.50 -14.33
N ASN A 129 -2.89 -3.69 -15.21
CA ASN A 129 -2.98 -4.66 -16.30
C ASN A 129 -2.55 -6.09 -15.91
N THR A 130 -2.06 -6.29 -14.68
CA THR A 130 -1.58 -7.60 -14.21
C THR A 130 -2.23 -7.97 -12.88
N TYR A 131 -1.56 -7.69 -11.78
CA TYR A 131 -1.98 -8.12 -10.44
C TYR A 131 -3.24 -7.44 -9.91
N PHE A 132 -3.56 -6.23 -10.38
CA PHE A 132 -4.78 -5.51 -10.03
C PHE A 132 -5.91 -5.72 -11.04
N SER A 133 -5.72 -6.52 -12.07
CA SER A 133 -6.79 -6.85 -13.00
C SER A 133 -7.90 -7.66 -12.31
N CYS A 134 -9.14 -7.44 -12.73
CA CYS A 134 -10.28 -8.19 -12.16
C CYS A 134 -10.09 -9.70 -12.30
N ASP A 135 -9.64 -10.17 -13.45
CA ASP A 135 -9.45 -11.61 -13.70
C ASP A 135 -8.42 -12.22 -12.75
N TYR A 136 -7.30 -11.53 -12.52
CA TYR A 136 -6.28 -12.01 -11.58
C TYR A 136 -6.81 -12.04 -10.15
N MET A 137 -7.44 -10.94 -9.71
CA MET A 137 -7.94 -10.80 -8.34
C MET A 137 -9.05 -11.80 -8.04
N ILE A 138 -9.99 -12.01 -8.96
CA ILE A 138 -11.06 -13.01 -8.80
C ILE A 138 -10.46 -14.42 -8.75
N THR A 139 -9.54 -14.74 -9.66
CA THR A 139 -8.88 -16.05 -9.67
C THR A 139 -8.13 -16.32 -8.37
N LEU A 140 -7.44 -15.31 -7.82
CA LEU A 140 -6.74 -15.41 -6.56
C LEU A 140 -7.71 -15.60 -5.39
N LEU A 141 -8.80 -14.82 -5.35
CA LEU A 141 -9.85 -14.95 -4.35
C LEU A 141 -10.48 -16.35 -4.38
N ASP A 142 -10.88 -16.85 -5.54
CA ASP A 142 -11.44 -18.20 -5.72
C ASP A 142 -10.47 -19.28 -5.23
N SER A 143 -9.18 -19.12 -5.52
CA SER A 143 -8.15 -20.04 -5.03
C SER A 143 -8.09 -20.07 -3.51
N MET A 144 -8.08 -18.90 -2.86
CA MET A 144 -8.05 -18.78 -1.41
C MET A 144 -9.34 -19.33 -0.77
N LEU A 145 -10.50 -19.02 -1.34
CA LEU A 145 -11.79 -19.55 -0.88
C LEU A 145 -11.84 -21.08 -0.97
N ASN A 146 -11.37 -21.64 -2.06
CA ASN A 146 -11.31 -23.10 -2.24
C ASN A 146 -10.40 -23.77 -1.21
N GLU A 147 -9.28 -23.13 -0.84
CA GLU A 147 -8.36 -23.67 0.15
C GLU A 147 -8.97 -23.69 1.57
N ILE A 148 -9.65 -22.63 1.98
CA ILE A 148 -10.22 -22.52 3.34
C ILE A 148 -11.63 -23.13 3.47
N SER A 149 -12.35 -23.29 2.36
CA SER A 149 -13.74 -23.77 2.32
C SER A 149 -13.98 -25.08 3.10
N PRO A 150 -13.11 -26.10 3.03
CA PRO A 150 -13.29 -27.35 3.78
C PRO A 150 -13.35 -27.17 5.32
N GLU A 151 -12.69 -26.11 5.84
CA GLU A 151 -12.65 -25.83 7.28
C GLU A 151 -13.80 -24.95 7.76
N MET A 152 -14.58 -24.34 6.86
CA MET A 152 -15.59 -23.36 7.22
C MET A 152 -16.74 -23.94 8.05
N THR A 153 -17.13 -25.19 7.82
CA THR A 153 -18.13 -25.86 8.67
C THR A 153 -17.65 -25.96 10.12
N ARG A 154 -16.39 -26.30 10.32
CA ARG A 154 -15.76 -26.41 11.64
C ARG A 154 -15.59 -25.04 12.29
N HIS A 155 -15.18 -24.03 11.49
CA HIS A 155 -15.06 -22.66 11.93
C HIS A 155 -16.39 -22.10 12.45
N THR A 156 -17.45 -22.21 11.66
CA THR A 156 -18.79 -21.71 12.03
C THR A 156 -19.40 -22.44 13.21
N ALA A 157 -19.14 -23.73 13.36
CA ALA A 157 -19.57 -24.49 14.54
C ALA A 157 -18.92 -24.00 15.84
N LYS A 158 -17.68 -23.51 15.76
CA LYS A 158 -16.92 -23.00 16.91
C LYS A 158 -17.20 -21.52 17.23
N TRP A 159 -17.29 -20.67 16.21
CA TRP A 159 -17.30 -19.23 16.36
C TRP A 159 -18.64 -18.58 16.01
N GLY A 160 -19.59 -19.36 15.53
CA GLY A 160 -20.88 -18.85 15.06
C GLY A 160 -20.87 -18.42 13.59
N GLY A 161 -22.01 -17.96 13.10
CA GLY A 161 -22.23 -17.63 11.70
C GLY A 161 -22.76 -18.81 10.87
N SER A 162 -22.74 -18.68 9.56
CA SER A 162 -23.15 -19.73 8.65
C SER A 162 -22.19 -19.83 7.48
N VAL A 163 -22.01 -21.02 6.93
CA VAL A 163 -21.17 -21.24 5.71
C VAL A 163 -21.75 -20.48 4.52
N ALA A 164 -23.09 -20.41 4.41
CA ALA A 164 -23.75 -19.65 3.33
C ALA A 164 -23.55 -18.13 3.42
N GLY A 165 -23.36 -17.59 4.62
CA GLY A 165 -23.10 -16.15 4.82
C GLY A 165 -21.61 -15.77 4.73
N TRP A 166 -20.76 -16.75 4.51
CA TRP A 166 -19.34 -16.52 4.33
C TRP A 166 -18.94 -16.33 2.86
N ASN A 167 -19.69 -16.92 1.93
CA ASN A 167 -19.55 -16.71 0.48
C ASN A 167 -20.28 -15.41 0.09
#